data_8461a81ef71499a21eb95da1a8e13ace
#
_entry.id   8461a81ef71499a21eb95da1a8e13ace
#
_cell.length_a   1.000
_cell.length_b   1.000
_cell.length_c   1.000
_cell.angle_alpha   90.00
_cell.angle_beta   90.00
_cell.angle_gamma   90.00
#
_symmetry.space_group_name_H-M   'P 1'
#
loop_
_entity.id
_entity.type
_entity.pdbx_description
1 polymer ?
#
loop_
_entity_poly.entity_id
_entity_poly.type
_entity_poly.pdbx_seq_one_letter_code
_entity_poly.pdbx_strand_id
1 'polypeptide(L)'
;MSTDRTQHEFRRRQIESGEARCAIFRRTYDAPMEDVWDACTNPVRLSRWYAPVAGDLREGGTITQGDFGSGTIRRCAAPHLLTVALGGDPALDEIELRLQPGPDGTTVLEFEHATTLDSHEIGGQIFDAVYCMGGGYGPRLVTLGLHLRGELPADLDPTTLHLLPEFAPAITASMRALDELVQTDKAGAAPCA
;
A
#
# COMPACT_ATOMS: atom_id res chain seq x y z
N MET A 1 11.37 -12.62 -16.70
CA MET A 1 11.39 -12.41 -15.23
C MET A 1 9.95 -12.43 -14.77
N SER A 2 9.59 -13.17 -13.70
CA SER A 2 8.20 -13.30 -13.27
C SER A 2 7.68 -11.93 -12.81
N THR A 3 6.69 -11.39 -13.53
CA THR A 3 5.98 -10.13 -13.21
C THR A 3 5.16 -10.24 -11.92
N ASP A 4 5.07 -11.43 -11.34
CA ASP A 4 4.15 -11.76 -10.25
C ASP A 4 4.72 -11.56 -8.83
N ARG A 5 5.97 -11.08 -8.72
CA ARG A 5 6.64 -10.92 -7.41
C ARG A 5 6.61 -9.48 -6.94
N THR A 6 6.12 -9.24 -5.73
CA THR A 6 6.24 -7.95 -5.05
C THR A 6 7.66 -7.82 -4.47
N GLN A 7 8.33 -6.72 -4.77
CA GLN A 7 9.58 -6.31 -4.12
C GLN A 7 9.27 -5.38 -2.96
N HIS A 8 10.06 -5.48 -1.89
CA HIS A 8 9.87 -4.68 -0.69
C HIS A 8 11.13 -3.85 -0.43
N GLU A 9 10.92 -2.62 0.04
CA GLU A 9 11.98 -1.72 0.48
C GLU A 9 11.53 -1.01 1.77
N PHE A 10 12.46 -0.66 2.62
CA PHE A 10 12.27 0.17 3.80
C PHE A 10 13.12 1.41 3.68
N ARG A 11 12.55 2.58 4.04
CA ARG A 11 13.30 3.84 4.18
C ARG A 11 12.69 4.72 5.26
N ARG A 12 13.39 5.80 5.59
CA ARG A 12 12.89 6.89 6.43
C ARG A 12 12.77 8.16 5.61
N ARG A 13 11.75 8.95 5.85
CA ARG A 13 11.61 10.29 5.29
C ARG A 13 10.82 11.21 6.20
N GLN A 14 10.90 12.51 5.95
CA GLN A 14 10.05 13.48 6.64
C GLN A 14 8.64 13.51 6.00
N ILE A 15 7.63 13.52 6.87
CA ILE A 15 6.27 13.91 6.54
C ILE A 15 5.86 15.07 7.47
N GLU A 16 4.63 15.57 7.36
CA GLU A 16 4.18 16.74 8.13
C GLU A 16 4.28 16.54 9.66
N SER A 17 4.01 15.35 10.16
CA SER A 17 4.07 15.00 11.59
C SER A 17 5.45 14.58 12.11
N GLY A 18 6.48 14.54 11.28
CA GLY A 18 7.85 14.19 11.68
C GLY A 18 8.54 13.16 10.80
N GLU A 19 9.59 12.52 11.34
CA GLU A 19 10.26 11.41 10.66
C GLU A 19 9.36 10.19 10.61
N ALA A 20 9.06 9.73 9.41
CA ALA A 20 8.25 8.55 9.16
C ALA A 20 9.09 7.36 8.71
N ARG A 21 8.63 6.17 9.08
CA ARG A 21 9.11 4.88 8.60
C ARG A 21 8.23 4.43 7.45
N CYS A 22 8.85 4.07 6.32
CA CYS A 22 8.14 3.82 5.08
C CYS A 22 8.28 2.35 4.65
N ALA A 23 7.14 1.68 4.46
CA ALA A 23 7.06 0.42 3.74
C ALA A 23 6.83 0.72 2.25
N ILE A 24 7.67 0.19 1.39
CA ILE A 24 7.57 0.37 -0.05
C ILE A 24 7.38 -0.99 -0.71
N PHE A 25 6.41 -1.05 -1.61
CA PHE A 25 6.07 -2.23 -2.39
C PHE A 25 6.17 -1.87 -3.87
N ARG A 26 7.00 -2.60 -4.62
CA ARG A 26 7.06 -2.47 -6.08
C ARG A 26 6.56 -3.74 -6.73
N ARG A 27 5.67 -3.57 -7.70
CA ARG A 27 5.14 -4.66 -8.50
C ARG A 27 4.92 -4.22 -9.94
N THR A 28 5.22 -5.11 -10.88
CA THR A 28 4.95 -4.90 -12.29
C THR A 28 3.64 -5.59 -12.67
N TYR A 29 2.77 -4.87 -13.38
CA TYR A 29 1.51 -5.37 -13.90
C TYR A 29 1.54 -5.40 -15.43
N ASP A 30 1.04 -6.47 -16.00
CA ASP A 30 0.84 -6.61 -17.46
C ASP A 30 -0.47 -5.90 -17.86
N ALA A 31 -0.42 -4.58 -17.78
CA ALA A 31 -1.52 -3.68 -18.11
C ALA A 31 -0.99 -2.28 -18.46
N PRO A 32 -1.67 -1.52 -19.32
CA PRO A 32 -1.35 -0.12 -19.58
C PRO A 32 -1.45 0.75 -18.34
N MET A 33 -0.64 1.80 -18.27
CA MET A 33 -0.55 2.67 -17.09
C MET A 33 -1.89 3.35 -16.76
N GLU A 34 -2.64 3.75 -17.76
CA GLU A 34 -3.97 4.35 -17.60
C GLU A 34 -4.97 3.37 -16.97
N ASP A 35 -4.87 2.09 -17.29
CA ASP A 35 -5.73 1.05 -16.70
C ASP A 35 -5.36 0.77 -15.25
N VAL A 36 -4.05 0.69 -14.94
CA VAL A 36 -3.58 0.55 -13.55
C VAL A 36 -3.96 1.79 -12.73
N TRP A 37 -3.82 3.00 -13.30
CA TRP A 37 -4.23 4.24 -12.65
C TRP A 37 -5.73 4.26 -12.34
N ASP A 38 -6.56 3.95 -13.32
CA ASP A 38 -8.01 3.88 -13.12
C ASP A 38 -8.38 2.81 -12.08
N ALA A 39 -7.72 1.65 -12.09
CA ALA A 39 -7.93 0.64 -11.05
C ALA A 39 -7.61 1.14 -9.64
N CYS A 40 -6.64 2.04 -9.51
CA CYS A 40 -6.17 2.59 -8.23
C CYS A 40 -6.89 3.88 -7.80
N THR A 41 -7.70 4.49 -8.65
CA THR A 41 -8.35 5.80 -8.37
C THR A 41 -9.85 5.81 -8.59
N ASN A 42 -10.40 4.85 -9.33
CA ASN A 42 -11.84 4.72 -9.55
C ASN A 42 -12.50 3.99 -8.37
N PRO A 43 -13.47 4.61 -7.65
CA PRO A 43 -14.08 4.01 -6.47
C PRO A 43 -14.74 2.66 -6.73
N VAL A 44 -15.36 2.48 -7.90
CA VAL A 44 -16.01 1.23 -8.27
C VAL A 44 -14.98 0.11 -8.43
N ARG A 45 -13.82 0.41 -9.02
CA ARG A 45 -12.73 -0.55 -9.16
C ARG A 45 -12.01 -0.80 -7.84
N LEU A 46 -11.73 0.24 -7.04
CA LEU A 46 -11.13 0.12 -5.71
C LEU A 46 -11.94 -0.79 -4.78
N SER A 47 -13.27 -0.69 -4.81
CA SER A 47 -14.14 -1.55 -4.00
C SER A 47 -14.04 -3.04 -4.35
N ARG A 48 -13.48 -3.37 -5.51
CA ARG A 48 -13.32 -4.76 -5.96
C ARG A 48 -12.06 -5.42 -5.41
N TRP A 49 -10.97 -4.68 -5.26
CA TRP A 49 -9.67 -5.28 -4.93
C TRP A 49 -9.01 -4.70 -3.68
N TYR A 50 -9.39 -3.51 -3.26
CA TYR A 50 -8.77 -2.79 -2.14
C TYR A 50 -9.73 -2.62 -0.96
N ALA A 51 -10.65 -1.68 -1.08
CA ALA A 51 -11.69 -1.35 -0.11
C ALA A 51 -12.69 -0.38 -0.75
N PRO A 52 -13.90 -0.23 -0.20
CA PRO A 52 -14.78 0.87 -0.56
C PRO A 52 -14.12 2.23 -0.26
N VAL A 53 -14.03 3.08 -1.27
CA VAL A 53 -13.55 4.47 -1.14
C VAL A 53 -14.64 5.41 -1.59
N ALA A 54 -14.90 6.46 -0.81
CA ALA A 54 -15.91 7.48 -1.10
C ALA A 54 -15.39 8.86 -0.73
N GLY A 55 -16.08 9.91 -1.19
CA GLY A 55 -15.76 11.31 -0.88
C GLY A 55 -15.40 12.13 -2.11
N ASP A 56 -14.66 13.19 -1.90
CA ASP A 56 -14.23 14.12 -2.95
C ASP A 56 -12.84 13.70 -3.49
N LEU A 57 -12.86 12.99 -4.61
CA LEU A 57 -11.68 12.34 -5.19
C LEU A 57 -10.81 13.27 -6.05
N ARG A 58 -10.62 14.52 -5.60
CA ARG A 58 -9.74 15.52 -6.22
C ARG A 58 -8.69 16.02 -5.23
N GLU A 59 -7.68 16.67 -5.74
CA GLU A 59 -6.66 17.32 -4.90
C GLU A 59 -7.31 18.33 -3.91
N GLY A 60 -6.94 18.22 -2.65
CA GLY A 60 -7.55 18.95 -1.53
C GLY A 60 -8.83 18.32 -0.99
N GLY A 61 -9.41 17.33 -1.66
CA GLY A 61 -10.63 16.66 -1.24
C GLY A 61 -10.41 15.65 -0.12
N THR A 62 -11.46 15.42 0.68
CA THR A 62 -11.47 14.42 1.75
C THR A 62 -12.10 13.13 1.25
N ILE A 63 -11.45 12.02 1.57
CA ILE A 63 -11.92 10.66 1.26
C ILE A 63 -12.12 9.83 2.53
N THR A 64 -12.94 8.81 2.43
CA THR A 64 -13.09 7.73 3.42
C THR A 64 -12.76 6.39 2.76
N GLN A 65 -12.13 5.49 3.52
CA GLN A 65 -11.70 4.18 3.03
C GLN A 65 -12.32 3.06 3.88
N GLY A 66 -13.64 2.94 3.87
CA GLY A 66 -14.34 1.99 4.73
C GLY A 66 -13.89 2.13 6.20
N ASP A 67 -13.50 1.03 6.83
CA ASP A 67 -13.03 1.00 8.22
C ASP A 67 -11.56 1.46 8.41
N PHE A 68 -10.84 1.76 7.30
CA PHE A 68 -9.45 2.23 7.35
C PHE A 68 -9.31 3.73 7.64
N GLY A 69 -10.44 4.42 7.87
CA GLY A 69 -10.45 5.81 8.25
C GLY A 69 -10.61 6.79 7.09
N SER A 70 -10.30 8.05 7.35
CA SER A 70 -10.40 9.14 6.39
C SER A 70 -9.05 9.75 6.07
N GLY A 71 -8.98 10.42 4.94
CA GLY A 71 -7.76 11.09 4.50
C GLY A 71 -8.05 12.27 3.57
N THR A 72 -6.99 13.01 3.26
CA THR A 72 -7.02 14.13 2.32
C THR A 72 -6.09 13.84 1.15
N ILE A 73 -6.57 14.00 -0.07
CA ILE A 73 -5.72 13.90 -1.26
C ILE A 73 -4.83 15.14 -1.31
N ARG A 74 -3.53 14.97 -1.06
CA ARG A 74 -2.55 16.07 -1.05
C ARG A 74 -2.04 16.40 -2.44
N ARG A 75 -1.94 15.39 -3.31
CA ARG A 75 -1.43 15.55 -4.68
C ARG A 75 -2.06 14.51 -5.60
N CYS A 76 -2.44 14.95 -6.79
CA CYS A 76 -2.95 14.08 -7.85
C CYS A 76 -2.41 14.53 -9.20
N ALA A 77 -1.43 13.81 -9.75
CA ALA A 77 -0.84 14.03 -11.06
C ALA A 77 -1.04 12.78 -11.93
N ALA A 78 -2.25 12.63 -12.47
CA ALA A 78 -2.63 11.49 -13.28
C ALA A 78 -1.77 11.38 -14.57
N PRO A 79 -1.42 10.16 -15.00
CA PRO A 79 -1.62 8.87 -14.34
C PRO A 79 -0.42 8.43 -13.48
N HIS A 80 0.40 9.36 -12.98
CA HIS A 80 1.74 9.07 -12.44
C HIS A 80 1.84 9.08 -10.92
N LEU A 81 1.08 9.93 -10.23
CA LEU A 81 1.28 10.18 -8.81
C LEU A 81 -0.03 10.51 -8.10
N LEU A 82 -0.27 9.81 -6.99
CA LEU A 82 -1.28 10.14 -6.01
C LEU A 82 -0.65 10.13 -4.61
N THR A 83 -0.91 11.17 -3.81
CA THR A 83 -0.50 11.24 -2.41
C THR A 83 -1.73 11.51 -1.55
N VAL A 84 -1.92 10.69 -0.51
CA VAL A 84 -3.03 10.77 0.44
C VAL A 84 -2.49 10.83 1.85
N ALA A 85 -2.84 11.87 2.59
CA ALA A 85 -2.54 12.01 4.00
C ALA A 85 -3.66 11.42 4.86
N LEU A 86 -3.33 10.61 5.87
CA LEU A 86 -4.28 9.88 6.71
C LEU A 86 -4.05 10.19 8.20
N GLY A 87 -5.09 10.02 9.02
CA GLY A 87 -4.95 9.98 10.47
C GLY A 87 -4.87 11.34 11.16
N GLY A 88 -5.53 12.36 10.65
CA GLY A 88 -5.68 13.64 11.35
C GLY A 88 -4.93 14.84 10.74
N ASP A 89 -4.73 15.88 11.56
CA ASP A 89 -4.00 17.09 11.18
C ASP A 89 -3.11 17.51 12.38
N PRO A 90 -1.76 17.41 12.28
CA PRO A 90 -1.02 16.86 11.13
C PRO A 90 -1.26 15.36 10.93
N ALA A 91 -1.18 14.93 9.67
CA ALA A 91 -1.39 13.52 9.30
C ALA A 91 -0.27 12.62 9.86
N LEU A 92 -0.67 11.51 10.51
CA LEU A 92 0.26 10.53 11.07
C LEU A 92 0.82 9.57 10.02
N ASP A 93 0.03 9.37 8.95
CA ASP A 93 0.36 8.47 7.86
C ASP A 93 0.22 9.18 6.52
N GLU A 94 1.01 8.75 5.55
CA GLU A 94 0.92 9.19 4.16
C GLU A 94 1.07 8.01 3.22
N ILE A 95 0.11 7.86 2.32
CA ILE A 95 0.19 6.89 1.23
C ILE A 95 0.63 7.63 -0.03
N GLU A 96 1.60 7.07 -0.73
CA GLU A 96 2.01 7.53 -2.04
C GLU A 96 1.99 6.39 -3.05
N LEU A 97 1.36 6.64 -4.18
CA LEU A 97 1.24 5.73 -5.29
C LEU A 97 1.92 6.37 -6.50
N ARG A 98 2.92 5.69 -7.07
CA ARG A 98 3.64 6.11 -8.28
C ARG A 98 3.52 5.05 -9.35
N LEU A 99 3.19 5.48 -10.57
CA LEU A 99 3.20 4.63 -11.75
C LEU A 99 4.27 5.07 -12.73
N GLN A 100 4.96 4.10 -13.28
CA GLN A 100 5.97 4.29 -14.31
C GLN A 100 5.78 3.25 -15.42
N PRO A 101 6.07 3.61 -16.69
CA PRO A 101 6.06 2.62 -17.75
C PRO A 101 7.15 1.57 -17.50
N GLY A 102 6.75 0.31 -17.61
CA GLY A 102 7.66 -0.83 -17.63
C GLY A 102 7.97 -1.27 -19.07
N PRO A 103 8.78 -2.32 -19.24
CA PRO A 103 9.05 -2.90 -20.57
C PRO A 103 7.76 -3.51 -21.14
N ASP A 104 7.72 -3.61 -22.49
CA ASP A 104 6.69 -4.33 -23.24
C ASP A 104 5.24 -3.90 -22.93
N GLY A 105 5.03 -2.61 -22.61
CA GLY A 105 3.70 -2.07 -22.31
C GLY A 105 3.18 -2.38 -20.90
N THR A 106 4.00 -2.94 -20.05
CA THR A 106 3.67 -3.16 -18.62
C THR A 106 3.76 -1.88 -17.81
N THR A 107 3.24 -1.90 -16.60
CA THR A 107 3.29 -0.78 -15.65
C THR A 107 3.95 -1.21 -14.36
N VAL A 108 4.92 -0.43 -13.90
CA VAL A 108 5.50 -0.57 -12.56
C VAL A 108 4.73 0.32 -11.60
N LEU A 109 4.11 -0.31 -10.60
CA LEU A 109 3.53 0.37 -9.45
C LEU A 109 4.56 0.37 -8.31
N GLU A 110 4.86 1.56 -7.78
CA GLU A 110 5.46 1.76 -6.47
C GLU A 110 4.39 2.29 -5.53
N PHE A 111 4.08 1.51 -4.50
CA PHE A 111 3.17 1.89 -3.42
C PHE A 111 3.99 2.08 -2.16
N GLU A 112 3.93 3.26 -1.56
CA GLU A 112 4.57 3.60 -0.30
C GLU A 112 3.53 3.93 0.75
N HIS A 113 3.71 3.40 1.96
CA HIS A 113 3.03 3.87 3.15
C HIS A 113 4.08 4.35 4.16
N ALA A 114 4.07 5.64 4.45
CA ALA A 114 4.88 6.30 5.45
C ALA A 114 4.05 6.49 6.72
N THR A 115 4.61 6.14 7.90
CA THR A 115 3.95 6.29 9.20
C THR A 115 4.92 6.84 10.25
N THR A 116 4.41 7.71 11.11
CA THR A 116 5.12 8.15 12.33
C THR A 116 4.79 7.25 13.53
N LEU A 117 3.88 6.29 13.38
CA LEU A 117 3.55 5.33 14.42
C LEU A 117 4.61 4.24 14.51
N ASP A 118 5.00 3.87 15.73
CA ASP A 118 5.95 2.77 15.95
C ASP A 118 5.27 1.40 15.89
N SER A 119 4.02 1.32 16.34
CA SER A 119 3.32 0.04 16.50
C SER A 119 1.81 0.17 16.42
N HIS A 120 1.16 -0.97 16.18
CA HIS A 120 -0.28 -1.16 16.28
C HIS A 120 -0.60 -2.24 17.31
N GLU A 121 -1.69 -2.07 18.03
CA GLU A 121 -2.26 -3.12 18.88
C GLU A 121 -3.33 -3.88 18.10
N ILE A 122 -3.15 -5.18 17.96
CA ILE A 122 -4.07 -6.09 17.27
C ILE A 122 -4.35 -7.28 18.16
N GLY A 123 -5.59 -7.46 18.58
CA GLY A 123 -5.98 -8.60 19.45
C GLY A 123 -5.25 -8.64 20.79
N GLY A 124 -4.91 -7.51 21.38
CA GLY A 124 -4.17 -7.39 22.65
C GLY A 124 -2.66 -7.63 22.52
N GLN A 125 -2.13 -7.73 21.32
CA GLN A 125 -0.71 -7.85 21.02
C GLN A 125 -0.21 -6.60 20.27
N ILE A 126 1.02 -6.19 20.57
CA ILE A 126 1.67 -5.03 19.95
C ILE A 126 2.59 -5.53 18.85
N PHE A 127 2.37 -5.02 17.64
CA PHE A 127 3.16 -5.32 16.45
C PHE A 127 3.80 -4.05 15.90
N ASP A 128 4.98 -4.17 15.32
CA ASP A 128 5.63 -3.08 14.57
C ASP A 128 4.70 -2.59 13.44
N ALA A 129 4.55 -1.26 13.29
CA ALA A 129 3.62 -0.69 12.32
C ALA A 129 3.98 -1.08 10.88
N VAL A 130 5.27 -1.05 10.53
CA VAL A 130 5.76 -1.42 9.17
C VAL A 130 5.51 -2.91 8.90
N TYR A 131 5.70 -3.77 9.88
CA TYR A 131 5.36 -5.19 9.79
C TYR A 131 3.87 -5.40 9.46
N CYS A 132 2.98 -4.67 10.14
CA CYS A 132 1.54 -4.75 9.88
C CYS A 132 1.15 -4.32 8.45
N MET A 133 1.87 -3.35 7.88
CA MET A 133 1.64 -2.93 6.49
C MET A 133 1.86 -4.06 5.50
N GLY A 134 2.82 -4.96 5.75
CA GLY A 134 3.06 -6.14 4.94
C GLY A 134 1.83 -7.03 4.84
N GLY A 135 1.18 -7.29 5.98
CA GLY A 135 -0.06 -8.08 6.07
C GLY A 135 -1.24 -7.39 5.36
N GLY A 136 -1.31 -6.06 5.44
CA GLY A 136 -2.36 -5.29 4.81
C GLY A 136 -2.23 -5.16 3.30
N TYR A 137 -1.06 -4.78 2.81
CA TYR A 137 -0.87 -4.43 1.39
C TYR A 137 -0.38 -5.60 0.53
N GLY A 138 0.37 -6.55 1.09
CA GLY A 138 0.86 -7.71 0.33
C GLY A 138 -0.23 -8.43 -0.45
N PRO A 139 -1.32 -8.91 0.18
CA PRO A 139 -2.41 -9.58 -0.52
C PRO A 139 -3.18 -8.63 -1.46
N ARG A 140 -3.35 -7.35 -1.10
CA ARG A 140 -4.05 -6.37 -1.95
C ARG A 140 -3.35 -6.11 -3.28
N LEU A 141 -2.04 -6.10 -3.31
CA LEU A 141 -1.30 -5.98 -4.56
C LEU A 141 -1.41 -7.24 -5.44
N VAL A 142 -1.66 -8.40 -4.85
CA VAL A 142 -2.01 -9.63 -5.59
C VAL A 142 -3.41 -9.50 -6.18
N THR A 143 -4.40 -9.06 -5.39
CA THR A 143 -5.79 -8.87 -5.87
C THR A 143 -5.89 -7.79 -6.95
N LEU A 144 -5.07 -6.73 -6.89
CA LEU A 144 -4.99 -5.78 -8.01
C LEU A 144 -4.57 -6.47 -9.31
N GLY A 145 -3.56 -7.36 -9.25
CA GLY A 145 -3.15 -8.12 -10.42
C GLY A 145 -4.25 -9.03 -10.97
N LEU A 146 -4.99 -9.71 -10.10
CA LEU A 146 -6.16 -10.52 -10.49
C LEU A 146 -7.26 -9.65 -11.10
N HIS A 147 -7.51 -8.46 -10.51
CA HIS A 147 -8.51 -7.52 -11.00
C HIS A 147 -8.19 -7.01 -12.42
N LEU A 148 -6.94 -6.63 -12.66
CA LEU A 148 -6.48 -6.15 -13.98
C LEU A 148 -6.59 -7.23 -15.07
N ARG A 149 -6.43 -8.50 -14.71
CA ARG A 149 -6.61 -9.64 -15.66
C ARG A 149 -8.05 -10.14 -15.78
N GLY A 150 -8.99 -9.54 -15.00
CA GLY A 150 -10.37 -10.04 -14.97
C GLY A 150 -10.54 -11.40 -14.29
N GLU A 151 -9.57 -11.80 -13.48
CA GLU A 151 -9.53 -13.11 -12.78
C GLU A 151 -10.03 -13.02 -11.32
N LEU A 152 -10.38 -11.83 -10.85
CA LEU A 152 -10.84 -11.63 -9.48
C LEU A 152 -12.25 -12.22 -9.29
N PRO A 153 -12.47 -13.12 -8.30
CA PRO A 153 -13.79 -13.68 -8.04
C PRO A 153 -14.85 -12.60 -7.82
N ALA A 154 -16.05 -12.81 -8.36
CA ALA A 154 -17.12 -11.81 -8.31
C ALA A 154 -17.60 -11.52 -6.88
N ASP A 155 -17.54 -12.52 -6.01
CA ASP A 155 -17.98 -12.51 -4.62
C ASP A 155 -16.84 -12.23 -3.62
N LEU A 156 -15.61 -11.95 -4.09
CA LEU A 156 -14.50 -11.62 -3.20
C LEU A 156 -14.77 -10.32 -2.45
N ASP A 157 -14.71 -10.37 -1.13
CA ASP A 157 -14.65 -9.20 -0.27
C ASP A 157 -13.18 -8.83 0.03
N PRO A 158 -12.65 -7.73 -0.51
CA PRO A 158 -11.25 -7.35 -0.31
C PRO A 158 -10.92 -6.93 1.12
N THR A 159 -11.90 -6.75 1.99
CA THR A 159 -11.67 -6.42 3.42
C THR A 159 -11.33 -7.68 4.23
N THR A 160 -11.66 -8.86 3.72
CA THR A 160 -11.49 -10.15 4.41
C THR A 160 -10.32 -11.00 3.89
N LEU A 161 -9.43 -10.45 3.06
CA LEU A 161 -8.30 -11.20 2.46
C LEU A 161 -7.45 -11.94 3.49
N HIS A 162 -7.31 -11.39 4.69
CA HIS A 162 -6.55 -11.99 5.78
C HIS A 162 -7.17 -13.29 6.35
N LEU A 163 -8.43 -13.56 6.04
CA LEU A 163 -9.15 -14.77 6.45
C LEU A 163 -9.10 -15.88 5.38
N LEU A 164 -8.63 -15.56 4.17
CA LEU A 164 -8.64 -16.46 3.01
C LEU A 164 -7.29 -17.17 2.88
N PRO A 165 -7.26 -18.52 2.94
CA PRO A 165 -6.01 -19.30 2.91
C PRO A 165 -5.14 -19.06 1.66
N GLU A 166 -5.74 -18.77 0.52
CA GLU A 166 -5.03 -18.49 -0.73
C GLU A 166 -4.16 -17.23 -0.68
N PHE A 167 -4.46 -16.26 0.20
CA PHE A 167 -3.65 -15.05 0.40
C PHE A 167 -2.61 -15.17 1.51
N ALA A 168 -2.68 -16.23 2.34
CA ALA A 168 -1.73 -16.43 3.44
C ALA A 168 -0.25 -16.41 2.99
N PRO A 169 0.14 -16.99 1.84
CA PRO A 169 1.52 -16.89 1.36
C PRO A 169 1.95 -15.45 1.06
N ALA A 170 1.10 -14.64 0.45
CA ALA A 170 1.39 -13.23 0.13
C ALA A 170 1.51 -12.38 1.41
N ILE A 171 0.62 -12.61 2.37
CA ILE A 171 0.64 -11.98 3.70
C ILE A 171 1.98 -12.29 4.39
N THR A 172 2.29 -13.58 4.56
CA THR A 172 3.49 -14.04 5.28
C THR A 172 4.77 -13.54 4.60
N ALA A 173 4.86 -13.62 3.28
CA ALA A 173 6.02 -13.17 2.53
C ALA A 173 6.27 -11.67 2.68
N SER A 174 5.21 -10.84 2.61
CA SER A 174 5.34 -9.38 2.74
C SER A 174 5.67 -8.95 4.17
N MET A 175 5.02 -9.54 5.17
CA MET A 175 5.30 -9.27 6.59
C MET A 175 6.75 -9.60 6.94
N ARG A 176 7.21 -10.79 6.54
CA ARG A 176 8.58 -11.23 6.78
C ARG A 176 9.62 -10.35 6.08
N ALA A 177 9.39 -10.00 4.83
CA ALA A 177 10.31 -9.15 4.07
C ALA A 177 10.48 -7.77 4.72
N LEU A 178 9.40 -7.16 5.19
CA LEU A 178 9.45 -5.87 5.86
C LEU A 178 10.08 -5.97 7.26
N ASP A 179 9.82 -7.05 8.01
CA ASP A 179 10.46 -7.27 9.32
C ASP A 179 11.98 -7.38 9.17
N GLU A 180 12.47 -8.18 8.22
CA GLU A 180 13.90 -8.33 7.93
C GLU A 180 14.57 -6.98 7.59
N LEU A 181 13.89 -6.11 6.80
CA LEU A 181 14.39 -4.78 6.45
C LEU A 181 14.42 -3.83 7.66
N VAL A 182 13.37 -3.84 8.49
CA VAL A 182 13.32 -3.04 9.74
C VAL A 182 14.40 -3.46 10.73
N GLN A 183 14.63 -4.76 10.91
CA GLN A 183 15.69 -5.26 11.79
C GLN A 183 17.08 -4.87 11.29
N THR A 184 17.29 -4.88 9.97
CA THR A 184 18.55 -4.44 9.35
C THR A 184 18.79 -2.96 9.59
N ASP A 185 17.78 -2.10 9.44
CA ASP A 185 17.85 -0.66 9.72
C ASP A 185 18.21 -0.40 11.19
N LYS A 186 17.52 -1.08 12.12
CA LYS A 186 17.82 -0.97 13.57
C LYS A 186 19.24 -1.39 13.91
N ALA A 187 19.75 -2.44 13.29
CA ALA A 187 21.12 -2.92 13.51
C ALA A 187 22.18 -1.93 12.98
N GLY A 188 21.91 -1.28 11.84
CA GLY A 188 22.79 -0.26 11.26
C GLY A 188 22.79 1.08 12.01
N ALA A 189 21.72 1.36 12.77
CA ALA A 189 21.59 2.58 13.57
C ALA A 189 22.20 2.44 14.99
N ALA A 190 22.65 1.24 15.40
CA ALA A 190 23.29 1.05 16.70
C ALA A 190 24.63 1.81 16.74
N PRO A 191 24.89 2.66 17.77
CA PRO A 191 26.16 3.37 17.89
C PRO A 191 27.29 2.36 18.01
N CYS A 192 28.38 2.58 17.25
CA CYS A 192 29.65 1.89 17.49
C CYS A 192 30.05 2.12 18.96
N ALA A 193 30.04 1.06 19.75
CA ALA A 193 30.47 1.04 21.14
C ALA A 193 31.98 1.28 21.26
#